data_7c6543a354cbffa7701bb6d56160294d
#
_entry.id   7c6543a354cbffa7701bb6d56160294d
#
_cell.length_a   1.000
_cell.length_b   1.000
_cell.length_c   1.000
_cell.angle_alpha   90.00
_cell.angle_beta   90.00
_cell.angle_gamma   90.00
#
_symmetry.space_group_name_H-M   'P 1'
#
loop_
_entity.id
_entity.type
_entity.pdbx_description
1 polymer ?
#
loop_
_entity_poly.entity_id
_entity_poly.type
_entity_poly.pdbx_seq_one_letter_code
_entity_poly.pdbx_strand_id
1 'polypeptide(L)'
;MTPLSLKRRRLLQAGAALALVNLLPGAAAEAFAQGCPAGWPQWEAFARRHVQADGRIVDFSVPEQQSTSESQSYGMFFALAANDRARFAAIWQWSRDNLGAGSDKLPAWQWGRREGGSFGVIDPNSASDADLWFAYALLEASRLWQMPQYLKAGMMLLNQVKAQEVRAMGELGPMLLPGPYGFDAGKDRWRLNPSYLPLPLLRRFAGVDPAGPWAAMAQGALKLVTQSSPQGFAPDWVIYDAGKGFQPDTERSVLGSYDAIRVYLWAGVTDDGDPLAGPLRAALAPMTKAIAAYGGPPEKFNTVTGAPEGRGPVGFSAAVLPWLKATGAADSLAAQEKLVQDKWQTWSRATPKAGADGDGEFNYYNSMLTLFGWGWLQGQYRFDATGQVTPAWACRS
;
A
#
# COMPACT_ATOMS: atom_id res chain seq x y z
N MET A 1 -32.69 -58.12 64.29
CA MET A 1 -32.42 -59.57 64.03
C MET A 1 -31.87 -59.61 62.60
N THR A 2 -30.67 -60.10 62.51
CA THR A 2 -29.79 -60.49 61.36
C THR A 2 -30.45 -61.45 60.33
N PRO A 3 -29.85 -61.89 59.24
CA PRO A 3 -28.66 -61.36 58.49
C PRO A 3 -28.73 -61.49 56.93
N LEU A 4 -27.72 -60.94 56.28
CA LEU A 4 -26.93 -61.45 55.13
C LEU A 4 -27.59 -62.09 53.90
N SER A 5 -27.30 -61.61 52.69
CA SER A 5 -26.39 -62.37 51.81
C SER A 5 -25.99 -61.60 50.53
N LEU A 6 -24.70 -61.67 50.17
CA LEU A 6 -24.05 -61.27 48.96
C LEU A 6 -24.58 -61.99 47.71
N LYS A 7 -24.72 -61.32 46.61
CA LYS A 7 -24.38 -61.91 45.29
C LYS A 7 -23.81 -60.80 44.31
N ARG A 8 -22.58 -61.04 43.88
CA ARG A 8 -21.83 -60.36 42.82
C ARG A 8 -22.60 -60.37 41.50
N ARG A 9 -22.69 -59.28 40.85
CA ARG A 9 -22.83 -59.20 39.39
C ARG A 9 -21.91 -58.18 38.80
N ARG A 10 -21.22 -58.62 37.75
CA ARG A 10 -20.15 -57.98 37.02
C ARG A 10 -20.62 -56.66 36.38
N LEU A 11 -19.80 -55.60 36.54
CA LEU A 11 -19.86 -54.34 35.76
C LEU A 11 -19.29 -54.58 34.36
N LEU A 12 -20.09 -54.36 33.37
CA LEU A 12 -19.64 -54.07 32.01
C LEU A 12 -19.25 -52.62 31.93
N GLN A 13 -17.98 -52.33 31.72
CA GLN A 13 -17.45 -50.99 31.40
C GLN A 13 -17.79 -50.67 29.94
N ALA A 14 -18.70 -49.73 29.72
CA ALA A 14 -18.86 -49.05 28.45
C ALA A 14 -17.97 -47.77 28.50
N GLY A 15 -16.81 -47.82 27.85
CA GLY A 15 -15.94 -46.66 27.67
C GLY A 15 -16.54 -45.69 26.69
N ALA A 16 -16.94 -44.53 27.16
CA ALA A 16 -17.21 -43.38 26.30
C ALA A 16 -15.87 -42.74 25.89
N ALA A 17 -15.48 -42.94 24.64
CA ALA A 17 -14.36 -42.22 24.04
C ALA A 17 -14.78 -40.77 23.81
N LEU A 18 -14.30 -39.85 24.64
CA LEU A 18 -14.30 -38.41 24.31
C LEU A 18 -13.31 -38.21 23.19
N ALA A 19 -13.79 -37.94 21.98
CA ALA A 19 -13.00 -37.39 20.90
C ALA A 19 -12.68 -35.94 21.23
N LEU A 20 -11.48 -35.67 21.73
CA LEU A 20 -10.87 -34.35 21.76
C LEU A 20 -10.61 -33.93 20.29
N VAL A 21 -11.48 -33.10 19.76
CA VAL A 21 -11.17 -32.37 18.53
C VAL A 21 -10.11 -31.33 18.89
N ASN A 22 -8.86 -31.66 18.63
CA ASN A 22 -7.77 -30.68 18.57
C ASN A 22 -8.03 -29.78 17.37
N LEU A 23 -8.62 -28.62 17.62
CA LEU A 23 -8.56 -27.50 16.69
C LEU A 23 -7.09 -27.00 16.61
N LEU A 24 -6.38 -27.50 15.62
CA LEU A 24 -5.05 -27.03 15.30
C LEU A 24 -5.15 -25.59 14.75
N PRO A 25 -4.47 -24.62 15.34
CA PRO A 25 -4.23 -23.33 14.70
C PRO A 25 -3.07 -23.54 13.72
N GLY A 26 -3.36 -24.01 12.54
CA GLY A 26 -2.31 -24.55 11.67
C GLY A 26 -2.27 -24.08 10.23
N ALA A 27 -3.24 -23.33 9.74
CA ALA A 27 -3.24 -22.96 8.32
C ALA A 27 -2.46 -21.67 7.98
N ALA A 28 -2.23 -20.79 8.95
CA ALA A 28 -1.46 -19.58 8.75
C ALA A 28 0.06 -19.72 8.98
N ALA A 29 0.47 -20.74 9.77
CA ALA A 29 1.88 -20.96 10.08
C ALA A 29 2.65 -21.75 9.01
N GLU A 30 1.97 -22.53 8.17
CA GLU A 30 2.65 -23.36 7.16
C GLU A 30 3.17 -22.58 5.95
N ALA A 31 2.66 -21.36 5.68
CA ALA A 31 3.16 -20.53 4.58
C ALA A 31 4.55 -19.91 4.85
N PHE A 32 5.01 -19.90 6.09
CA PHE A 32 6.32 -19.38 6.49
C PHE A 32 7.42 -20.45 6.65
N ALA A 33 7.12 -21.70 6.46
CA ALA A 33 8.08 -22.81 6.59
C ALA A 33 9.02 -22.97 5.39
N GLN A 34 8.82 -22.23 4.29
CA GLN A 34 9.80 -22.10 3.21
C GLN A 34 10.75 -20.96 3.58
N GLY A 35 11.99 -21.30 3.88
CA GLY A 35 13.04 -20.44 4.46
C GLY A 35 12.98 -18.97 4.06
N CYS A 36 13.18 -18.09 5.05
CA CYS A 36 13.15 -16.65 4.86
C CYS A 36 14.00 -16.21 3.67
N PRO A 37 13.50 -15.37 2.75
CA PRO A 37 14.26 -14.91 1.59
C PRO A 37 15.60 -14.28 2.01
N ALA A 38 16.69 -14.71 1.39
CA ALA A 38 18.03 -14.18 1.67
C ALA A 38 18.27 -12.91 0.85
N GLY A 39 17.75 -11.77 1.30
CA GLY A 39 17.88 -10.49 0.63
C GLY A 39 16.73 -10.21 -0.36
N TRP A 40 16.73 -9.00 -0.93
CA TRP A 40 15.72 -8.53 -1.88
C TRP A 40 16.38 -8.00 -3.17
N PRO A 41 16.65 -8.86 -4.15
CA PRO A 41 17.38 -8.47 -5.37
C PRO A 41 16.71 -7.35 -6.16
N GLN A 42 15.36 -7.25 -6.10
CA GLN A 42 14.60 -6.21 -6.78
C GLN A 42 14.84 -4.85 -6.14
N TRP A 43 14.87 -4.78 -4.81
CA TRP A 43 15.25 -3.56 -4.10
C TRP A 43 16.68 -3.12 -4.46
N GLU A 44 17.63 -4.04 -4.46
CA GLU A 44 19.02 -3.72 -4.82
C GLU A 44 19.15 -3.20 -6.25
N ALA A 45 18.38 -3.77 -7.19
CA ALA A 45 18.39 -3.31 -8.57
C ALA A 45 17.74 -1.92 -8.72
N PHE A 46 16.64 -1.67 -8.04
CA PHE A 46 16.00 -0.36 -7.95
C PHE A 46 16.94 0.67 -7.33
N ALA A 47 17.51 0.34 -6.17
CA ALA A 47 18.38 1.26 -5.44
C ALA A 47 19.62 1.67 -6.26
N ARG A 48 20.25 0.75 -6.97
CA ARG A 48 21.39 1.08 -7.85
C ARG A 48 21.04 2.05 -8.98
N ARG A 49 19.77 2.10 -9.43
CA ARG A 49 19.36 2.96 -10.54
C ARG A 49 18.81 4.30 -10.09
N HIS A 50 18.02 4.29 -9.02
CA HIS A 50 17.20 5.43 -8.63
C HIS A 50 17.69 6.11 -7.35
N VAL A 51 18.38 5.39 -6.42
CA VAL A 51 18.81 5.97 -5.15
C VAL A 51 20.24 6.47 -5.28
N GLN A 52 20.43 7.77 -5.12
CA GLN A 52 21.75 8.41 -5.10
C GLN A 52 22.45 8.21 -3.74
N ALA A 53 23.76 8.46 -3.70
CA ALA A 53 24.57 8.25 -2.50
C ALA A 53 24.12 9.09 -1.29
N ASP A 54 23.53 10.26 -1.52
CA ASP A 54 22.97 11.15 -0.49
C ASP A 54 21.56 10.75 -0.03
N GLY A 55 20.96 9.72 -0.65
CA GLY A 55 19.61 9.24 -0.34
C GLY A 55 18.50 9.80 -1.22
N ARG A 56 18.83 10.65 -2.20
CA ARG A 56 17.87 11.14 -3.17
C ARG A 56 17.38 10.01 -4.08
N ILE A 57 16.06 9.85 -4.25
CA ILE A 57 15.47 8.95 -5.24
C ILE A 57 15.02 9.77 -6.43
N VAL A 58 15.54 9.42 -7.62
CA VAL A 58 15.34 10.20 -8.83
C VAL A 58 14.45 9.45 -9.82
N ASP A 59 13.44 10.12 -10.32
CA ASP A 59 12.73 9.72 -11.52
C ASP A 59 13.41 10.38 -12.74
N PHE A 60 14.16 9.57 -13.51
CA PHE A 60 14.84 10.01 -14.71
C PHE A 60 13.95 10.03 -15.95
N SER A 61 12.69 9.56 -15.84
CA SER A 61 11.76 9.51 -16.99
C SER A 61 11.19 10.89 -17.36
N VAL A 62 11.43 11.89 -16.53
CA VAL A 62 10.97 13.26 -16.75
C VAL A 62 12.13 14.26 -16.80
N PRO A 63 12.02 15.36 -17.60
CA PRO A 63 13.11 16.35 -17.79
C PRO A 63 13.58 17.00 -16.48
N GLU A 64 12.69 17.14 -15.50
CA GLU A 64 12.96 17.73 -14.21
C GLU A 64 13.88 16.84 -13.37
N GLN A 65 14.07 15.55 -13.76
CA GLN A 65 14.75 14.55 -12.93
C GLN A 65 14.24 14.63 -11.50
N GLN A 66 12.92 14.54 -11.37
CA GLN A 66 12.24 14.84 -10.11
C GLN A 66 12.48 13.81 -9.03
N SER A 67 12.37 14.28 -7.80
CA SER A 67 12.18 13.47 -6.60
C SER A 67 10.89 13.92 -5.94
N THR A 68 9.97 12.99 -5.71
CA THR A 68 8.71 13.29 -5.07
C THR A 68 8.74 12.84 -3.61
N SER A 69 7.93 13.43 -2.76
CA SER A 69 7.73 12.92 -1.40
C SER A 69 7.25 11.46 -1.42
N GLU A 70 6.44 11.09 -2.44
CA GLU A 70 6.05 9.70 -2.70
C GLU A 70 7.28 8.80 -2.90
N SER A 71 8.22 9.19 -3.79
CA SER A 71 9.40 8.39 -4.06
C SER A 71 10.25 8.17 -2.82
N GLN A 72 10.43 9.20 -2.02
CA GLN A 72 11.22 9.14 -0.80
C GLN A 72 10.54 8.27 0.26
N SER A 73 9.24 8.44 0.49
CA SER A 73 8.49 7.69 1.50
C SER A 73 8.37 6.20 1.17
N TYR A 74 8.09 5.87 -0.10
CA TYR A 74 8.08 4.48 -0.56
C TYR A 74 9.46 3.85 -0.50
N GLY A 75 10.51 4.59 -0.89
CA GLY A 75 11.89 4.13 -0.76
C GLY A 75 12.29 3.82 0.67
N MET A 76 11.83 4.61 1.65
CA MET A 76 12.02 4.30 3.07
C MET A 76 11.32 2.99 3.45
N PHE A 77 10.08 2.78 3.00
CA PHE A 77 9.38 1.53 3.26
C PHE A 77 10.10 0.31 2.66
N PHE A 78 10.61 0.40 1.43
CA PHE A 78 11.35 -0.69 0.81
C PHE A 78 12.70 -0.94 1.51
N ALA A 79 13.42 0.11 1.89
CA ALA A 79 14.64 0.00 2.67
C ALA A 79 14.39 -0.68 4.03
N LEU A 80 13.26 -0.35 4.70
CA LEU A 80 12.83 -1.02 5.92
C LEU A 80 12.55 -2.51 5.67
N ALA A 81 11.76 -2.83 4.63
CA ALA A 81 11.42 -4.21 4.29
C ALA A 81 12.65 -5.04 3.88
N ALA A 82 13.69 -4.40 3.34
CA ALA A 82 14.97 -5.01 3.01
C ALA A 82 15.99 -5.07 4.17
N ASN A 83 15.69 -4.50 5.34
CA ASN A 83 16.63 -4.25 6.45
C ASN A 83 17.83 -3.35 6.07
N ASP A 84 17.64 -2.49 5.10
CA ASP A 84 18.68 -1.57 4.61
C ASP A 84 18.66 -0.25 5.41
N ARG A 85 19.18 -0.33 6.64
CA ARG A 85 19.19 0.80 7.58
C ARG A 85 19.97 2.00 7.06
N ALA A 86 21.01 1.75 6.28
CA ALA A 86 21.86 2.82 5.74
C ALA A 86 21.10 3.67 4.72
N ARG A 87 20.50 3.02 3.72
CA ARG A 87 19.68 3.74 2.72
C ARG A 87 18.43 4.36 3.35
N PHE A 88 17.78 3.69 4.31
CA PHE A 88 16.65 4.29 5.04
C PHE A 88 17.05 5.61 5.69
N ALA A 89 18.17 5.64 6.42
CA ALA A 89 18.65 6.84 7.09
C ALA A 89 19.04 7.94 6.09
N ALA A 90 19.71 7.58 4.99
CA ALA A 90 20.09 8.54 3.95
C ALA A 90 18.87 9.15 3.25
N ILE A 91 17.87 8.34 2.88
CA ILE A 91 16.61 8.79 2.25
C ILE A 91 15.86 9.73 3.20
N TRP A 92 15.75 9.37 4.48
CA TRP A 92 15.11 10.22 5.48
C TRP A 92 15.84 11.54 5.67
N GLN A 93 17.19 11.51 5.77
CA GLN A 93 17.98 12.74 5.91
C GLN A 93 17.83 13.65 4.70
N TRP A 94 17.92 13.10 3.48
CA TRP A 94 17.72 13.87 2.27
C TRP A 94 16.33 14.53 2.22
N SER A 95 15.28 13.79 2.62
CA SER A 95 13.89 14.30 2.66
C SER A 95 13.74 15.45 3.65
N ARG A 96 14.42 15.37 4.79
CA ARG A 96 14.45 16.47 5.77
C ARG A 96 15.11 17.72 5.22
N ASP A 97 16.24 17.55 4.56
CA ASP A 97 17.08 18.67 4.11
C ASP A 97 16.50 19.36 2.86
N ASN A 98 15.81 18.62 2.01
CA ASN A 98 15.37 19.11 0.71
C ASN A 98 13.85 19.28 0.56
N LEU A 99 13.03 18.47 1.23
CA LEU A 99 11.56 18.56 1.20
C LEU A 99 10.98 19.23 2.45
N GLY A 100 11.78 19.40 3.50
CA GLY A 100 11.31 19.91 4.80
C GLY A 100 10.62 18.86 5.67
N ALA A 101 10.78 17.56 5.37
CA ALA A 101 10.23 16.48 6.16
C ALA A 101 10.73 16.52 7.62
N GLY A 102 9.85 16.23 8.59
CA GLY A 102 10.22 16.22 10.01
C GLY A 102 10.44 17.60 10.65
N SER A 103 10.07 18.67 9.96
CA SER A 103 9.94 20.03 10.52
C SER A 103 8.52 20.26 11.08
N ASP A 104 8.17 21.52 11.35
CA ASP A 104 6.80 21.95 11.68
C ASP A 104 5.87 22.02 10.46
N LYS A 105 6.35 21.62 9.28
CA LYS A 105 5.62 21.61 8.01
C LYS A 105 5.57 20.19 7.45
N LEU A 106 4.59 19.96 6.58
CA LEU A 106 4.55 18.77 5.74
C LEU A 106 5.60 18.87 4.63
N PRO A 107 6.15 17.74 4.14
CA PRO A 107 7.13 17.73 3.05
C PRO A 107 6.56 18.31 1.77
N ALA A 108 7.34 19.10 1.04
CA ALA A 108 7.02 19.47 -0.33
C ALA A 108 6.92 18.21 -1.21
N TRP A 109 5.88 18.13 -2.06
CA TRP A 109 5.68 16.90 -2.83
C TRP A 109 6.64 16.77 -4.00
N GLN A 110 7.12 17.89 -4.59
CA GLN A 110 7.95 17.85 -5.80
C GLN A 110 9.23 18.69 -5.65
N TRP A 111 10.34 18.03 -5.91
CA TRP A 111 11.67 18.63 -5.98
C TRP A 111 12.37 18.15 -7.27
N GLY A 112 13.14 19.02 -7.91
CA GLY A 112 13.81 18.68 -9.16
C GLY A 112 14.49 19.85 -9.81
N ARG A 113 14.77 19.71 -11.10
CA ARG A 113 15.34 20.79 -11.93
C ARG A 113 14.26 21.82 -12.26
N ARG A 114 14.46 23.03 -11.81
CA ARG A 114 13.59 24.20 -12.08
C ARG A 114 13.90 24.82 -13.42
N GLU A 115 13.04 25.73 -13.87
CA GLU A 115 13.37 26.69 -14.92
C GLU A 115 14.67 27.42 -14.55
N GLY A 116 15.59 27.56 -15.54
CA GLY A 116 16.93 28.13 -15.31
C GLY A 116 17.98 27.11 -14.83
N GLY A 117 17.61 25.80 -14.69
CA GLY A 117 18.54 24.69 -14.51
C GLY A 117 18.99 24.41 -13.07
N SER A 118 18.63 25.27 -12.11
CA SER A 118 18.90 25.00 -10.68
C SER A 118 18.02 23.89 -10.13
N PHE A 119 18.52 23.16 -9.13
CA PHE A 119 17.73 22.16 -8.42
C PHE A 119 17.09 22.73 -7.14
N GLY A 120 15.87 22.30 -6.82
CA GLY A 120 15.16 22.72 -5.62
C GLY A 120 13.70 22.31 -5.62
N VAL A 121 12.92 22.74 -4.61
CA VAL A 121 11.48 22.51 -4.53
C VAL A 121 10.79 23.18 -5.73
N ILE A 122 10.03 22.39 -6.49
CA ILE A 122 9.24 22.85 -7.65
C ILE A 122 7.85 23.25 -7.16
N ASP A 123 7.17 22.35 -6.43
CA ASP A 123 5.88 22.61 -5.82
C ASP A 123 5.96 22.35 -4.30
N PRO A 124 5.73 23.37 -3.47
CA PRO A 124 5.82 23.27 -2.02
C PRO A 124 4.57 22.68 -1.34
N ASN A 125 3.48 22.40 -2.09
CA ASN A 125 2.34 21.68 -1.53
C ASN A 125 2.80 20.31 -1.02
N SER A 126 2.06 19.67 -0.11
CA SER A 126 2.33 18.28 0.27
C SER A 126 1.42 17.31 -0.50
N ALA A 127 1.79 16.03 -0.48
CA ALA A 127 1.00 14.93 -0.98
C ALA A 127 0.72 13.96 0.18
N SER A 128 -0.53 13.90 0.60
CA SER A 128 -0.91 13.25 1.86
C SER A 128 -0.67 11.74 1.85
N ASP A 129 -0.71 11.07 0.70
CA ASP A 129 -0.33 9.65 0.60
C ASP A 129 1.14 9.44 1.00
N ALA A 130 2.03 10.30 0.50
CA ALA A 130 3.44 10.28 0.86
C ALA A 130 3.67 10.58 2.33
N ASP A 131 2.93 11.54 2.89
CA ASP A 131 3.04 11.92 4.30
C ASP A 131 2.62 10.77 5.22
N LEU A 132 1.56 10.03 4.86
CA LEU A 132 1.18 8.80 5.55
C LEU A 132 2.27 7.72 5.44
N TRP A 133 2.88 7.52 4.26
CA TRP A 133 3.93 6.53 4.09
C TRP A 133 5.23 6.90 4.82
N PHE A 134 5.61 8.17 4.88
CA PHE A 134 6.72 8.63 5.75
C PHE A 134 6.45 8.30 7.22
N ALA A 135 5.27 8.69 7.72
CA ALA A 135 4.90 8.41 9.09
C ALA A 135 4.90 6.90 9.37
N TYR A 136 4.33 6.10 8.48
CA TYR A 136 4.30 4.64 8.59
C TYR A 136 5.68 4.02 8.63
N ALA A 137 6.55 4.37 7.67
CA ALA A 137 7.91 3.84 7.62
C ALA A 137 8.72 4.17 8.88
N LEU A 138 8.57 5.39 9.40
CA LEU A 138 9.22 5.81 10.65
C LEU A 138 8.69 5.05 11.87
N LEU A 139 7.38 4.90 12.00
CA LEU A 139 6.77 4.16 13.12
C LEU A 139 7.19 2.70 13.12
N GLU A 140 7.22 2.06 11.95
CA GLU A 140 7.63 0.66 11.83
C GLU A 140 9.15 0.48 11.99
N ALA A 141 9.96 1.43 11.52
CA ALA A 141 11.40 1.43 11.79
C ALA A 141 11.69 1.57 13.28
N SER A 142 10.94 2.41 14.00
CA SER A 142 11.05 2.50 15.45
C SER A 142 10.74 1.17 16.13
N ARG A 143 9.69 0.50 15.73
CA ARG A 143 9.26 -0.79 16.30
C ARG A 143 10.25 -1.92 15.99
N LEU A 144 10.63 -2.07 14.73
CA LEU A 144 11.43 -3.19 14.24
C LEU A 144 12.92 -3.05 14.60
N TRP A 145 13.44 -1.83 14.58
CA TRP A 145 14.84 -1.56 14.86
C TRP A 145 15.13 -1.05 16.27
N GLN A 146 14.09 -0.86 17.11
CA GLN A 146 14.19 -0.32 18.46
C GLN A 146 14.85 1.07 18.51
N MET A 147 14.44 1.96 17.58
CA MET A 147 15.02 3.31 17.42
C MET A 147 13.99 4.40 17.79
N PRO A 148 13.94 4.87 19.06
CA PRO A 148 12.90 5.78 19.55
C PRO A 148 12.83 7.13 18.81
N GLN A 149 13.92 7.59 18.21
CA GLN A 149 13.93 8.84 17.43
C GLN A 149 12.96 8.77 16.22
N TYR A 150 12.77 7.61 15.62
CA TYR A 150 11.82 7.43 14.52
C TYR A 150 10.36 7.47 15.00
N LEU A 151 10.08 6.99 16.23
CA LEU A 151 8.75 7.14 16.82
C LEU A 151 8.36 8.61 16.94
N LYS A 152 9.27 9.43 17.47
CA LYS A 152 9.03 10.87 17.63
C LYS A 152 8.76 11.53 16.27
N ALA A 153 9.58 11.24 15.26
CA ALA A 153 9.43 11.81 13.92
C ALA A 153 8.10 11.38 13.26
N GLY A 154 7.75 10.09 13.33
CA GLY A 154 6.49 9.58 12.78
C GLY A 154 5.26 10.19 13.45
N MET A 155 5.26 10.31 14.78
CA MET A 155 4.16 10.95 15.51
C MET A 155 4.05 12.45 15.21
N MET A 156 5.16 13.15 15.00
CA MET A 156 5.14 14.55 14.57
C MET A 156 4.47 14.69 13.20
N LEU A 157 4.82 13.86 12.22
CA LEU A 157 4.17 13.87 10.91
C LEU A 157 2.68 13.56 11.01
N LEU A 158 2.26 12.55 11.76
CA LEU A 158 0.83 12.26 11.94
C LEU A 158 0.07 13.46 12.55
N ASN A 159 0.68 14.20 13.46
CA ASN A 159 0.07 15.41 14.02
C ASN A 159 -0.06 16.52 12.97
N GLN A 160 0.93 16.70 12.09
CA GLN A 160 0.86 17.66 11.00
C GLN A 160 -0.22 17.26 9.97
N VAL A 161 -0.29 15.99 9.59
CA VAL A 161 -1.35 15.46 8.71
C VAL A 161 -2.74 15.73 9.32
N LYS A 162 -2.94 15.40 10.61
CA LYS A 162 -4.21 15.68 11.29
C LYS A 162 -4.59 17.17 11.26
N ALA A 163 -3.61 18.04 11.45
CA ALA A 163 -3.85 19.48 11.52
C ALA A 163 -4.11 20.12 10.15
N GLN A 164 -3.44 19.64 9.09
CA GLN A 164 -3.41 20.33 7.80
C GLN A 164 -4.23 19.64 6.72
N GLU A 165 -4.37 18.30 6.74
CA GLU A 165 -4.96 17.52 5.66
C GLU A 165 -6.25 16.80 6.04
N VAL A 166 -6.52 16.57 7.33
CA VAL A 166 -7.79 15.96 7.74
C VAL A 166 -8.90 16.98 7.79
N ARG A 167 -10.04 16.64 7.18
CA ARG A 167 -11.28 17.45 7.20
C ARG A 167 -12.46 16.59 7.63
N ALA A 168 -13.36 17.19 8.41
CA ALA A 168 -14.66 16.59 8.67
C ALA A 168 -15.58 16.80 7.46
N MET A 169 -16.06 15.73 6.85
CA MET A 169 -16.82 15.75 5.61
C MET A 169 -18.25 15.21 5.82
N GLY A 170 -19.02 15.87 6.71
CA GLY A 170 -20.41 15.48 6.98
C GLY A 170 -20.54 14.01 7.38
N GLU A 171 -21.45 13.27 6.74
CA GLU A 171 -21.71 11.85 7.02
C GLU A 171 -20.57 10.90 6.64
N LEU A 172 -19.64 11.35 5.82
CA LEU A 172 -18.43 10.58 5.50
C LEU A 172 -17.47 10.49 6.69
N GLY A 173 -17.55 11.46 7.60
CA GLY A 173 -16.68 11.57 8.76
C GLY A 173 -15.36 12.27 8.45
N PRO A 174 -14.32 12.02 9.26
CA PRO A 174 -12.99 12.58 9.02
C PRO A 174 -12.34 11.88 7.82
N MET A 175 -11.91 12.67 6.84
CA MET A 175 -11.24 12.18 5.64
C MET A 175 -9.96 12.96 5.37
N LEU A 176 -9.08 12.35 4.58
CA LEU A 176 -7.81 12.91 4.14
C LEU A 176 -8.01 13.67 2.84
N LEU A 177 -7.65 14.95 2.80
CA LEU A 177 -7.43 15.67 1.55
C LEU A 177 -6.11 15.20 0.90
N PRO A 178 -6.02 15.20 -0.40
CA PRO A 178 -4.76 14.84 -1.10
C PRO A 178 -3.58 15.76 -0.81
N GLY A 179 -3.83 16.91 -0.22
CA GLY A 179 -2.89 17.90 0.27
C GLY A 179 -3.63 19.07 0.89
N PRO A 180 -2.95 20.00 1.59
CA PRO A 180 -3.58 21.11 2.28
C PRO A 180 -4.21 22.16 1.35
N TYR A 181 -3.78 22.25 0.10
CA TYR A 181 -4.23 23.26 -0.86
C TYR A 181 -4.68 22.66 -2.19
N GLY A 182 -5.72 23.25 -2.81
CA GLY A 182 -6.16 22.90 -4.16
C GLY A 182 -7.16 21.74 -4.27
N PHE A 183 -7.69 21.26 -3.14
CA PHE A 183 -8.61 20.13 -3.11
C PHE A 183 -10.01 20.46 -2.57
N ASP A 184 -10.23 21.72 -2.19
CA ASP A 184 -11.57 22.26 -1.98
C ASP A 184 -12.23 22.51 -3.34
N ALA A 185 -13.34 21.84 -3.63
CA ALA A 185 -14.06 21.91 -4.91
C ALA A 185 -15.34 22.76 -4.81
N GLY A 186 -15.43 23.62 -3.77
CA GLY A 186 -16.56 24.49 -3.46
C GLY A 186 -17.09 24.28 -2.05
N LYS A 187 -18.17 24.99 -1.69
CA LYS A 187 -18.76 24.86 -0.36
C LYS A 187 -19.23 23.43 -0.10
N ASP A 188 -18.74 22.83 0.97
CA ASP A 188 -19.04 21.45 1.40
C ASP A 188 -18.75 20.39 0.31
N ARG A 189 -17.75 20.66 -0.54
CA ARG A 189 -17.32 19.79 -1.64
C ARG A 189 -15.79 19.66 -1.64
N TRP A 190 -15.31 18.43 -1.80
CA TRP A 190 -13.87 18.12 -1.76
C TRP A 190 -13.50 17.15 -2.88
N ARG A 191 -12.30 17.35 -3.43
CA ARG A 191 -11.68 16.40 -4.36
C ARG A 191 -10.87 15.39 -3.57
N LEU A 192 -11.12 14.10 -3.80
CA LEU A 192 -10.46 13.00 -3.10
C LEU A 192 -9.79 12.06 -4.09
N ASN A 193 -8.76 11.36 -3.61
CA ASN A 193 -8.08 10.30 -4.34
C ASN A 193 -8.22 8.98 -3.57
N PRO A 194 -8.94 7.96 -4.10
CA PRO A 194 -9.14 6.69 -3.41
C PRO A 194 -7.86 5.92 -3.11
N SER A 195 -6.79 6.14 -3.88
CA SER A 195 -5.52 5.44 -3.70
C SER A 195 -4.67 5.94 -2.52
N TYR A 196 -5.06 7.06 -1.91
CA TYR A 196 -4.29 7.71 -0.84
C TYR A 196 -4.54 7.11 0.55
N LEU A 197 -5.46 6.17 0.69
CA LEU A 197 -5.94 5.63 1.96
C LEU A 197 -5.73 4.11 2.11
N PRO A 198 -4.48 3.60 2.10
CA PRO A 198 -4.23 2.19 2.32
C PRO A 198 -4.70 1.74 3.70
N LEU A 199 -5.60 0.75 3.78
CA LEU A 199 -6.15 0.27 5.05
C LEU A 199 -5.06 -0.16 6.06
N PRO A 200 -3.98 -0.86 5.67
CA PRO A 200 -2.93 -1.23 6.62
C PRO A 200 -2.32 -0.02 7.35
N LEU A 201 -2.10 1.11 6.65
CA LEU A 201 -1.57 2.31 7.27
C LEU A 201 -2.54 2.89 8.29
N LEU A 202 -3.83 3.01 7.92
CA LEU A 202 -4.87 3.54 8.81
C LEU A 202 -5.05 2.66 10.05
N ARG A 203 -4.96 1.33 9.94
CA ARG A 203 -4.98 0.41 11.08
C ARG A 203 -3.79 0.63 12.00
N ARG A 204 -2.59 0.77 11.42
CA ARG A 204 -1.38 1.02 12.20
C ARG A 204 -1.47 2.34 12.96
N PHE A 205 -1.98 3.39 12.32
CA PHE A 205 -2.16 4.70 12.95
C PHE A 205 -3.21 4.67 14.05
N ALA A 206 -4.32 3.96 13.86
CA ALA A 206 -5.32 3.76 14.92
C ALA A 206 -4.71 3.04 16.14
N GLY A 207 -3.74 2.15 15.94
CA GLY A 207 -3.03 1.48 17.03
C GLY A 207 -2.07 2.37 17.83
N VAL A 208 -1.43 3.36 17.18
CA VAL A 208 -0.45 4.25 17.84
C VAL A 208 -1.04 5.56 18.32
N ASP A 209 -2.15 5.98 17.73
CA ASP A 209 -2.91 7.20 18.05
C ASP A 209 -4.41 6.87 18.13
N PRO A 210 -4.86 6.15 19.19
CA PRO A 210 -6.23 5.66 19.30
C PRO A 210 -7.30 6.77 19.38
N ALA A 211 -6.90 7.97 19.81
CA ALA A 211 -7.77 9.15 19.85
C ALA A 211 -7.82 9.91 18.51
N GLY A 212 -6.99 9.50 17.54
CA GLY A 212 -6.94 10.11 16.21
C GLY A 212 -8.11 9.71 15.31
N PRO A 213 -8.20 10.28 14.11
CA PRO A 213 -9.31 10.05 13.17
C PRO A 213 -9.21 8.71 12.43
N TRP A 214 -8.16 7.93 12.61
CA TRP A 214 -7.70 6.86 11.72
C TRP A 214 -8.69 5.70 11.61
N ALA A 215 -9.28 5.28 12.72
CA ALA A 215 -10.28 4.19 12.71
C ALA A 215 -11.57 4.61 11.96
N ALA A 216 -12.03 5.83 12.15
CA ALA A 216 -13.17 6.37 11.41
C ALA A 216 -12.82 6.59 9.93
N MET A 217 -11.61 7.08 9.65
CA MET A 217 -11.11 7.26 8.29
C MET A 217 -11.00 5.94 7.52
N ALA A 218 -10.67 4.83 8.17
CA ALA A 218 -10.69 3.51 7.53
C ALA A 218 -12.11 3.12 7.06
N GLN A 219 -13.14 3.42 7.84
CA GLN A 219 -14.54 3.24 7.42
C GLN A 219 -14.90 4.19 6.26
N GLY A 220 -14.44 5.44 6.33
CA GLY A 220 -14.58 6.43 5.26
C GLY A 220 -13.90 5.98 3.96
N ALA A 221 -12.71 5.39 4.05
CA ALA A 221 -11.98 4.85 2.90
C ALA A 221 -12.74 3.73 2.19
N LEU A 222 -13.37 2.80 2.95
CA LEU A 222 -14.25 1.79 2.36
C LEU A 222 -15.44 2.45 1.64
N LYS A 223 -16.11 3.43 2.27
CA LYS A 223 -17.22 4.15 1.61
C LYS A 223 -16.75 4.88 0.36
N LEU A 224 -15.58 5.55 0.43
CA LEU A 224 -14.99 6.23 -0.70
C LEU A 224 -14.82 5.28 -1.89
N VAL A 225 -14.14 4.15 -1.72
CA VAL A 225 -13.92 3.20 -2.80
C VAL A 225 -15.23 2.58 -3.29
N THR A 226 -16.10 2.11 -2.40
CA THR A 226 -17.32 1.39 -2.79
C THR A 226 -18.33 2.28 -3.51
N GLN A 227 -18.48 3.53 -3.07
CA GLN A 227 -19.48 4.44 -3.64
C GLN A 227 -18.97 5.24 -4.85
N SER A 228 -17.64 5.39 -4.99
CA SER A 228 -17.07 6.03 -6.17
C SER A 228 -16.79 5.06 -7.32
N SER A 229 -17.02 3.76 -7.13
CA SER A 229 -16.75 2.71 -8.11
C SER A 229 -18.05 2.01 -8.56
N PRO A 230 -19.03 2.70 -9.14
CA PRO A 230 -20.35 2.14 -9.44
C PRO A 230 -20.31 0.96 -10.43
N GLN A 231 -19.28 0.91 -11.28
CA GLN A 231 -19.03 -0.20 -12.22
C GLN A 231 -18.00 -1.20 -11.66
N GLY A 232 -17.55 -1.03 -10.40
CA GLY A 232 -16.49 -1.84 -9.78
C GLY A 232 -15.07 -1.48 -10.22
N PHE A 233 -14.89 -0.29 -10.81
CA PHE A 233 -13.58 0.25 -11.18
C PHE A 233 -13.34 1.55 -10.44
N ALA A 234 -12.23 1.58 -9.67
CA ALA A 234 -11.85 2.73 -8.88
C ALA A 234 -11.46 3.92 -9.78
N PRO A 235 -11.90 5.16 -9.48
CA PRO A 235 -11.43 6.35 -10.17
C PRO A 235 -10.05 6.80 -9.64
N ASP A 236 -9.31 7.57 -10.47
CA ASP A 236 -8.15 8.29 -9.99
C ASP A 236 -8.57 9.42 -9.04
N TRP A 237 -9.62 10.15 -9.44
CA TRP A 237 -10.14 11.29 -8.69
C TRP A 237 -11.65 11.26 -8.61
N VAL A 238 -12.18 11.78 -7.51
CA VAL A 238 -13.63 11.85 -7.28
C VAL A 238 -13.97 13.10 -6.46
N ILE A 239 -15.14 13.69 -6.71
CA ILE A 239 -15.70 14.75 -5.87
C ILE A 239 -16.60 14.12 -4.82
N TYR A 240 -16.41 14.49 -3.55
CA TYR A 240 -17.39 14.27 -2.50
C TYR A 240 -18.13 15.57 -2.22
N ASP A 241 -19.46 15.55 -2.36
CA ASP A 241 -20.39 16.64 -2.07
C ASP A 241 -21.23 16.20 -0.87
N ALA A 242 -21.19 16.95 0.25
CA ALA A 242 -21.87 16.55 1.47
C ALA A 242 -23.41 16.44 1.31
N GLY A 243 -23.99 17.11 0.31
CA GLY A 243 -25.44 17.04 0.03
C GLY A 243 -25.82 16.00 -1.04
N LYS A 244 -24.86 15.50 -1.84
CA LYS A 244 -25.13 14.63 -3.00
C LYS A 244 -24.34 13.33 -2.99
N GLY A 245 -23.39 13.16 -2.06
CA GLY A 245 -22.47 12.04 -2.04
C GLY A 245 -21.36 12.13 -3.10
N PHE A 246 -20.83 10.98 -3.51
CA PHE A 246 -19.74 10.91 -4.49
C PHE A 246 -20.21 11.21 -5.91
N GLN A 247 -19.45 12.04 -6.60
CA GLN A 247 -19.71 12.48 -7.98
C GLN A 247 -18.44 12.30 -8.80
N PRO A 248 -18.52 11.93 -10.10
CA PRO A 248 -17.36 11.92 -10.99
C PRO A 248 -16.68 13.28 -11.03
N ASP A 249 -15.34 13.30 -11.03
CA ASP A 249 -14.57 14.53 -11.19
C ASP A 249 -14.40 14.87 -12.67
N THR A 250 -15.40 15.53 -13.24
CA THR A 250 -15.40 15.90 -14.65
C THR A 250 -14.41 16.99 -15.03
N GLU A 251 -13.85 17.71 -14.03
CA GLU A 251 -12.82 18.72 -14.27
C GLU A 251 -11.43 18.09 -14.45
N ARG A 252 -11.13 17.00 -13.78
CA ARG A 252 -9.87 16.28 -13.95
C ARG A 252 -10.03 15.10 -14.90
N SER A 253 -10.77 14.07 -14.50
CA SER A 253 -11.01 12.88 -15.32
C SER A 253 -12.05 11.99 -14.67
N VAL A 254 -12.87 11.33 -15.50
CA VAL A 254 -13.74 10.22 -15.08
C VAL A 254 -13.05 8.86 -15.22
N LEU A 255 -11.73 8.85 -15.35
CA LEU A 255 -10.94 7.65 -15.55
C LEU A 255 -10.38 7.11 -14.23
N GLY A 256 -10.17 5.81 -14.20
CA GLY A 256 -9.26 5.15 -13.27
C GLY A 256 -8.06 4.62 -14.03
N SER A 257 -6.84 5.01 -13.63
CA SER A 257 -5.61 4.66 -14.33
C SER A 257 -4.43 4.56 -13.36
N TYR A 258 -3.46 5.47 -13.45
CA TYR A 258 -2.20 5.40 -12.69
C TYR A 258 -2.38 5.61 -11.17
N ASP A 259 -3.34 6.40 -10.71
CA ASP A 259 -3.67 6.45 -9.29
C ASP A 259 -4.49 5.23 -8.87
N ALA A 260 -5.55 4.93 -9.62
CA ALA A 260 -6.52 3.89 -9.30
C ALA A 260 -5.91 2.48 -9.21
N ILE A 261 -4.84 2.19 -9.96
CA ILE A 261 -4.19 0.87 -9.90
C ILE A 261 -3.69 0.56 -8.48
N ARG A 262 -3.30 1.57 -7.70
CA ARG A 262 -2.88 1.40 -6.31
C ARG A 262 -4.03 1.01 -5.38
N VAL A 263 -5.28 1.33 -5.72
CA VAL A 263 -6.45 0.87 -4.94
C VAL A 263 -6.53 -0.65 -4.92
N TYR A 264 -6.29 -1.30 -6.06
CA TYR A 264 -6.25 -2.76 -6.16
C TYR A 264 -5.04 -3.35 -5.45
N LEU A 265 -3.89 -2.70 -5.54
CA LEU A 265 -2.70 -3.07 -4.78
C LEU A 265 -2.99 -3.06 -3.28
N TRP A 266 -3.54 -1.95 -2.74
CA TRP A 266 -3.84 -1.82 -1.32
C TRP A 266 -4.91 -2.80 -0.86
N ALA A 267 -5.95 -3.04 -1.65
CA ALA A 267 -6.97 -4.05 -1.36
C ALA A 267 -6.39 -5.46 -1.34
N GLY A 268 -5.41 -5.74 -2.21
CA GLY A 268 -4.74 -7.03 -2.30
C GLY A 268 -3.79 -7.31 -1.13
N VAL A 269 -3.03 -6.31 -0.67
CA VAL A 269 -2.07 -6.48 0.44
C VAL A 269 -2.71 -6.38 1.83
N THR A 270 -3.97 -5.92 1.92
CA THR A 270 -4.72 -5.87 3.17
C THR A 270 -4.95 -7.28 3.71
N ASP A 271 -4.64 -7.50 4.98
CA ASP A 271 -4.77 -8.80 5.66
C ASP A 271 -6.23 -9.30 5.65
N ASP A 272 -6.41 -10.61 5.47
CA ASP A 272 -7.74 -11.24 5.44
C ASP A 272 -8.48 -11.15 6.78
N GLY A 273 -7.76 -10.95 7.88
CA GLY A 273 -8.30 -10.68 9.21
C GLY A 273 -8.84 -9.27 9.39
N ASP A 274 -8.57 -8.33 8.47
CA ASP A 274 -9.20 -6.99 8.52
C ASP A 274 -10.67 -7.09 8.08
N PRO A 275 -11.63 -6.66 8.92
CA PRO A 275 -13.06 -6.76 8.61
C PRO A 275 -13.49 -5.96 7.37
N LEU A 276 -12.69 -5.01 6.89
CA LEU A 276 -12.96 -4.22 5.70
C LEU A 276 -12.39 -4.85 4.41
N ALA A 277 -11.50 -5.84 4.49
CA ALA A 277 -10.85 -6.45 3.34
C ALA A 277 -11.88 -7.11 2.39
N GLY A 278 -12.78 -7.93 2.94
CA GLY A 278 -13.82 -8.60 2.15
C GLY A 278 -14.74 -7.63 1.41
N PRO A 279 -15.40 -6.68 2.11
CA PRO A 279 -16.23 -5.65 1.47
C PRO A 279 -15.50 -4.81 0.42
N LEU A 280 -14.23 -4.42 0.68
CA LEU A 280 -13.42 -3.65 -0.26
C LEU A 280 -13.16 -4.45 -1.55
N ARG A 281 -12.76 -5.71 -1.41
CA ARG A 281 -12.50 -6.61 -2.55
C ARG A 281 -13.78 -6.91 -3.32
N ALA A 282 -14.90 -7.10 -2.65
CA ALA A 282 -16.18 -7.34 -3.30
C ALA A 282 -16.62 -6.17 -4.20
N ALA A 283 -16.43 -4.93 -3.75
CA ALA A 283 -16.77 -3.74 -4.52
C ALA A 283 -15.97 -3.63 -5.83
N LEU A 284 -14.74 -4.13 -5.85
CA LEU A 284 -13.81 -4.04 -6.98
C LEU A 284 -13.72 -5.32 -7.82
N ALA A 285 -14.55 -6.33 -7.55
CA ALA A 285 -14.49 -7.64 -8.20
C ALA A 285 -14.51 -7.63 -9.75
N PRO A 286 -15.16 -6.67 -10.46
CA PRO A 286 -15.10 -6.58 -11.90
C PRO A 286 -13.70 -6.50 -12.50
N MET A 287 -12.71 -5.94 -11.79
CA MET A 287 -11.31 -5.90 -12.23
C MET A 287 -10.73 -7.29 -12.50
N THR A 288 -11.06 -8.29 -11.69
CA THR A 288 -10.57 -9.67 -11.90
C THR A 288 -11.06 -10.23 -13.24
N LYS A 289 -12.33 -9.97 -13.58
CA LYS A 289 -12.90 -10.38 -14.88
C LYS A 289 -12.26 -9.62 -16.04
N ALA A 290 -12.01 -8.32 -15.87
CA ALA A 290 -11.36 -7.50 -16.89
C ALA A 290 -9.94 -8.00 -17.16
N ILE A 291 -9.15 -8.29 -16.13
CA ILE A 291 -7.79 -8.85 -16.27
C ILE A 291 -7.82 -10.19 -17.04
N ALA A 292 -8.75 -11.08 -16.72
CA ALA A 292 -8.90 -12.36 -17.41
C ALA A 292 -9.28 -12.18 -18.88
N ALA A 293 -10.19 -11.25 -19.19
CA ALA A 293 -10.67 -10.99 -20.55
C ALA A 293 -9.60 -10.32 -21.44
N TYR A 294 -8.80 -9.40 -20.88
CA TYR A 294 -7.80 -8.63 -21.63
C TYR A 294 -6.38 -9.22 -21.55
N GLY A 295 -6.18 -10.28 -20.77
CA GLY A 295 -4.87 -10.87 -20.54
C GLY A 295 -3.94 -10.01 -19.69
N GLY A 296 -4.47 -9.02 -18.98
CA GLY A 296 -3.77 -8.12 -18.05
C GLY A 296 -4.63 -6.91 -17.68
N PRO A 297 -4.20 -6.10 -16.72
CA PRO A 297 -4.94 -4.89 -16.35
C PRO A 297 -4.94 -3.90 -17.51
N PRO A 298 -6.09 -3.33 -17.89
CA PRO A 298 -6.14 -2.18 -18.80
C PRO A 298 -5.38 -0.98 -18.23
N GLU A 299 -4.88 -0.11 -19.11
CA GLU A 299 -4.23 1.13 -18.71
C GLU A 299 -5.22 2.09 -18.05
N LYS A 300 -6.45 2.14 -18.62
CA LYS A 300 -7.49 3.05 -18.14
C LYS A 300 -8.85 2.37 -18.15
N PHE A 301 -9.71 2.83 -17.27
CA PHE A 301 -11.14 2.55 -17.29
C PHE A 301 -11.93 3.85 -17.24
N ASN A 302 -12.96 3.96 -18.06
CA ASN A 302 -14.00 4.95 -17.82
C ASN A 302 -14.87 4.44 -16.65
N THR A 303 -14.83 5.10 -15.51
CA THR A 303 -15.49 4.62 -14.28
C THR A 303 -17.00 4.76 -14.30
N VAL A 304 -17.54 5.56 -15.22
CA VAL A 304 -18.99 5.73 -15.43
C VAL A 304 -19.55 4.60 -16.28
N THR A 305 -18.85 4.25 -17.38
CA THR A 305 -19.33 3.24 -18.35
C THR A 305 -18.74 1.85 -18.12
N GLY A 306 -17.64 1.74 -17.38
CA GLY A 306 -16.86 0.51 -17.22
C GLY A 306 -16.00 0.15 -18.44
N ALA A 307 -15.95 1.01 -19.46
CA ALA A 307 -15.20 0.73 -20.69
C ALA A 307 -13.68 0.80 -20.45
N PRO A 308 -12.94 -0.26 -20.80
CA PRO A 308 -11.47 -0.28 -20.68
C PRO A 308 -10.83 0.37 -21.92
N GLU A 309 -9.60 0.89 -21.73
CA GLU A 309 -8.78 1.46 -22.79
C GLU A 309 -7.31 1.07 -22.56
N GLY A 310 -6.62 0.69 -23.62
CA GLY A 310 -5.20 0.39 -23.62
C GLY A 310 -4.83 -0.85 -22.80
N ARG A 311 -3.53 -1.16 -22.79
CA ARG A 311 -2.94 -2.19 -21.92
C ARG A 311 -2.03 -1.52 -20.93
N GLY A 312 -2.25 -1.80 -19.65
CA GLY A 312 -1.42 -1.28 -18.58
C GLY A 312 0.05 -1.69 -18.70
N PRO A 313 0.98 -0.86 -18.24
CA PRO A 313 2.40 -1.18 -18.22
C PRO A 313 2.71 -2.33 -17.25
N VAL A 314 3.95 -2.84 -17.28
CA VAL A 314 4.37 -3.96 -16.41
C VAL A 314 4.14 -3.70 -14.92
N GLY A 315 4.29 -2.45 -14.47
CA GLY A 315 3.99 -2.07 -13.10
C GLY A 315 2.54 -2.34 -12.68
N PHE A 316 1.57 -2.17 -13.61
CA PHE A 316 0.18 -2.51 -13.34
C PHE A 316 -0.02 -4.01 -13.15
N SER A 317 0.62 -4.83 -14.00
CA SER A 317 0.65 -6.28 -13.83
C SER A 317 1.21 -6.68 -12.47
N ALA A 318 2.28 -6.03 -12.03
CA ALA A 318 2.87 -6.26 -10.72
C ALA A 318 1.95 -5.81 -9.56
N ALA A 319 1.32 -4.63 -9.67
CA ALA A 319 0.43 -4.07 -8.66
C ALA A 319 -0.79 -4.95 -8.37
N VAL A 320 -1.31 -5.66 -9.38
CA VAL A 320 -2.48 -6.53 -9.20
C VAL A 320 -2.14 -7.94 -8.71
N LEU A 321 -0.88 -8.33 -8.54
CA LEU A 321 -0.53 -9.68 -8.06
C LEU A 321 -1.11 -10.00 -6.68
N PRO A 322 -1.01 -9.12 -5.65
CA PRO A 322 -1.67 -9.35 -4.37
C PRO A 322 -3.19 -9.46 -4.51
N TRP A 323 -3.79 -8.61 -5.35
CA TRP A 323 -5.22 -8.63 -5.66
C TRP A 323 -5.68 -9.97 -6.24
N LEU A 324 -4.98 -10.46 -7.28
CA LEU A 324 -5.31 -11.73 -7.94
C LEU A 324 -5.16 -12.91 -6.98
N LYS A 325 -4.16 -12.88 -6.10
CA LYS A 325 -4.01 -13.88 -5.04
C LYS A 325 -5.17 -13.83 -4.05
N ALA A 326 -5.51 -12.65 -3.55
CA ALA A 326 -6.57 -12.46 -2.57
C ALA A 326 -7.98 -12.79 -3.11
N THR A 327 -8.19 -12.67 -4.44
CA THR A 327 -9.46 -13.00 -5.10
C THR A 327 -9.50 -14.42 -5.68
N GLY A 328 -8.45 -15.23 -5.50
CA GLY A 328 -8.39 -16.62 -5.96
C GLY A 328 -8.28 -16.78 -7.48
N ALA A 329 -7.87 -15.75 -8.22
CA ALA A 329 -7.75 -15.75 -9.69
C ALA A 329 -6.43 -16.40 -10.14
N ALA A 330 -6.26 -17.71 -9.91
CA ALA A 330 -4.99 -18.43 -10.05
C ALA A 330 -4.36 -18.33 -11.44
N ASP A 331 -5.15 -18.50 -12.51
CA ASP A 331 -4.64 -18.47 -13.89
C ASP A 331 -4.14 -17.06 -14.27
N SER A 332 -4.89 -16.02 -13.89
CA SER A 332 -4.51 -14.63 -14.12
C SER A 332 -3.27 -14.28 -13.28
N LEU A 333 -3.20 -14.74 -12.03
CA LEU A 333 -2.03 -14.55 -11.16
C LEU A 333 -0.77 -15.14 -11.80
N ALA A 334 -0.82 -16.40 -12.23
CA ALA A 334 0.32 -17.07 -12.84
C ALA A 334 0.77 -16.36 -14.15
N ALA A 335 -0.18 -15.93 -14.98
CA ALA A 335 0.12 -15.21 -16.22
C ALA A 335 0.77 -13.84 -15.96
N GLN A 336 0.24 -13.05 -15.01
CA GLN A 336 0.80 -11.74 -14.68
C GLN A 336 2.14 -11.86 -13.96
N GLU A 337 2.32 -12.80 -13.05
CA GLU A 337 3.59 -13.06 -12.39
C GLU A 337 4.67 -13.43 -13.40
N LYS A 338 4.37 -14.35 -14.33
CA LYS A 338 5.30 -14.72 -15.40
C LYS A 338 5.69 -13.52 -16.26
N LEU A 339 4.74 -12.68 -16.66
CA LEU A 339 5.01 -11.46 -17.41
C LEU A 339 5.99 -10.54 -16.67
N VAL A 340 5.73 -10.27 -15.39
CA VAL A 340 6.57 -9.42 -14.54
C VAL A 340 7.97 -10.03 -14.43
N GLN A 341 8.08 -11.34 -14.19
CA GLN A 341 9.35 -12.04 -14.06
C GLN A 341 10.18 -11.99 -15.34
N ASP A 342 9.59 -12.30 -16.49
CA ASP A 342 10.27 -12.30 -17.80
C ASP A 342 10.82 -10.91 -18.13
N LYS A 343 9.97 -9.87 -17.92
CA LYS A 343 10.36 -8.47 -18.15
C LYS A 343 11.45 -8.01 -17.19
N TRP A 344 11.33 -8.37 -15.90
CA TRP A 344 12.34 -8.04 -14.90
C TRP A 344 13.69 -8.68 -15.20
N GLN A 345 13.73 -9.97 -15.61
CA GLN A 345 14.97 -10.64 -15.97
C GLN A 345 15.67 -9.97 -17.14
N THR A 346 14.93 -9.53 -18.14
CA THR A 346 15.48 -8.80 -19.29
C THR A 346 16.06 -7.46 -18.85
N TRP A 347 15.30 -6.68 -18.11
CA TRP A 347 15.70 -5.35 -17.64
C TRP A 347 16.88 -5.39 -16.65
N SER A 348 16.88 -6.33 -15.70
CA SER A 348 17.93 -6.42 -14.68
C SER A 348 19.30 -6.82 -15.21
N ARG A 349 19.34 -7.51 -16.35
CA ARG A 349 20.59 -7.89 -17.06
C ARG A 349 21.13 -6.77 -17.95
N ALA A 350 20.30 -5.81 -18.32
CA ALA A 350 20.74 -4.67 -19.11
C ALA A 350 21.69 -3.79 -18.30
N THR A 351 22.80 -3.37 -18.91
CA THR A 351 23.72 -2.42 -18.27
C THR A 351 23.01 -1.08 -18.09
N PRO A 352 22.95 -0.53 -16.87
CA PRO A 352 22.38 0.79 -16.66
C PRO A 352 23.12 1.82 -17.52
N LYS A 353 22.39 2.54 -18.38
CA LYS A 353 22.95 3.72 -19.05
C LYS A 353 22.69 4.90 -18.11
N ALA A 354 23.74 5.64 -17.75
CA ALA A 354 23.61 6.85 -16.93
C ALA A 354 22.62 7.82 -17.59
N GLY A 355 21.52 8.16 -16.89
CA GLY A 355 20.49 9.05 -17.39
C GLY A 355 19.52 8.46 -18.42
N ALA A 356 19.54 7.16 -18.68
CA ALA A 356 18.71 6.49 -19.69
C ALA A 356 17.61 5.61 -19.11
N ASP A 357 17.04 5.97 -17.98
CA ASP A 357 15.89 5.25 -17.40
C ASP A 357 14.55 5.62 -18.04
N GLY A 358 14.58 6.35 -19.17
CA GLY A 358 13.41 6.61 -20.00
C GLY A 358 12.87 5.42 -20.78
N ASP A 359 13.52 4.25 -20.73
CA ASP A 359 13.12 3.05 -21.48
C ASP A 359 11.98 2.30 -20.79
N GLY A 360 10.83 2.96 -20.72
CA GLY A 360 9.49 2.43 -20.87
C GLY A 360 9.01 1.40 -19.84
N GLU A 361 9.71 0.28 -19.67
CA GLU A 361 9.17 -0.88 -18.94
C GLU A 361 9.34 -0.78 -17.41
N PHE A 362 10.53 -0.39 -16.93
CA PHE A 362 10.82 -0.23 -15.50
C PHE A 362 11.39 1.15 -15.22
N ASN A 363 10.65 2.21 -15.63
CA ASN A 363 10.86 3.54 -15.09
C ASN A 363 10.63 3.54 -13.57
N TYR A 364 10.85 4.68 -12.91
CA TYR A 364 10.64 4.80 -11.47
C TYR A 364 9.28 4.23 -11.03
N TYR A 365 8.17 4.66 -11.67
CA TYR A 365 6.82 4.29 -11.25
C TYR A 365 6.54 2.78 -11.39
N ASN A 366 6.88 2.18 -12.54
CA ASN A 366 6.69 0.74 -12.76
C ASN A 366 7.58 -0.10 -11.83
N SER A 367 8.79 0.36 -11.53
CA SER A 367 9.69 -0.30 -10.58
C SER A 367 9.13 -0.27 -9.17
N MET A 368 8.59 0.86 -8.73
CA MET A 368 7.96 1.03 -7.43
C MET A 368 6.74 0.09 -7.27
N LEU A 369 5.82 0.06 -8.26
CA LEU A 369 4.68 -0.86 -8.25
C LEU A 369 5.15 -2.34 -8.22
N THR A 370 6.25 -2.65 -8.90
CA THR A 370 6.84 -3.99 -8.89
C THR A 370 7.38 -4.36 -7.52
N LEU A 371 8.07 -3.46 -6.84
CA LEU A 371 8.53 -3.68 -5.47
C LEU A 371 7.35 -3.91 -4.50
N PHE A 372 6.28 -3.15 -4.63
CA PHE A 372 5.09 -3.39 -3.82
C PHE A 372 4.43 -4.74 -4.15
N GLY A 373 3.97 -4.94 -5.37
CA GLY A 373 3.12 -6.08 -5.70
C GLY A 373 3.88 -7.40 -5.75
N TRP A 374 4.98 -7.46 -6.51
CA TRP A 374 5.76 -8.69 -6.63
C TRP A 374 6.59 -8.97 -5.38
N GLY A 375 7.14 -7.95 -4.71
CA GLY A 375 7.80 -8.10 -3.42
C GLY A 375 6.87 -8.69 -2.36
N TRP A 376 5.62 -8.24 -2.29
CA TRP A 376 4.62 -8.85 -1.42
C TRP A 376 4.36 -10.31 -1.82
N LEU A 377 4.16 -10.61 -3.09
CA LEU A 377 3.91 -11.99 -3.54
C LEU A 377 5.07 -12.93 -3.18
N GLN A 378 6.31 -12.46 -3.30
CA GLN A 378 7.52 -13.19 -2.92
C GLN A 378 7.79 -13.28 -1.41
N GLY A 379 6.92 -12.69 -0.57
CA GLY A 379 7.06 -12.76 0.89
C GLY A 379 8.11 -11.82 1.47
N GLN A 380 8.53 -10.78 0.74
CA GLN A 380 9.48 -9.80 1.27
C GLN A 380 8.91 -9.03 2.45
N TYR A 381 7.59 -8.87 2.50
CA TYR A 381 6.85 -8.28 3.61
C TYR A 381 5.38 -8.73 3.62
N ARG A 382 4.74 -8.63 4.77
CA ARG A 382 3.29 -8.80 4.98
C ARG A 382 2.79 -7.76 5.96
N PHE A 383 1.54 -7.32 5.79
CA PHE A 383 0.82 -6.59 6.82
C PHE A 383 -0.07 -7.56 7.60
N ASP A 384 -0.24 -7.33 8.90
CA ASP A 384 -1.27 -8.00 9.69
C ASP A 384 -2.55 -7.15 9.77
N ALA A 385 -3.59 -7.68 10.42
CA ALA A 385 -4.88 -6.99 10.59
C ALA A 385 -4.79 -5.69 11.43
N THR A 386 -3.70 -5.49 12.16
CA THR A 386 -3.41 -4.24 12.90
C THR A 386 -2.61 -3.24 12.08
N GLY A 387 -2.26 -3.59 10.85
CA GLY A 387 -1.45 -2.80 9.94
C GLY A 387 0.06 -2.80 10.25
N GLN A 388 0.53 -3.63 11.17
CA GLN A 388 1.97 -3.80 11.38
C GLN A 388 2.60 -4.57 10.23
N VAL A 389 3.79 -4.15 9.80
CA VAL A 389 4.54 -4.89 8.79
C VAL A 389 5.43 -5.96 9.44
N THR A 390 5.40 -7.17 8.86
CA THR A 390 6.36 -8.23 9.13
C THR A 390 7.25 -8.40 7.90
N PRO A 391 8.48 -7.87 7.90
CA PRO A 391 9.42 -8.08 6.81
C PRO A 391 10.06 -9.46 6.87
N ALA A 392 10.48 -9.98 5.73
CA ALA A 392 11.07 -11.30 5.59
C ALA A 392 12.28 -11.55 6.53
N TRP A 393 13.08 -10.53 6.77
CA TRP A 393 14.24 -10.65 7.65
C TRP A 393 13.87 -10.78 9.15
N ALA A 394 12.68 -10.31 9.55
CA ALA A 394 12.22 -10.42 10.95
C ALA A 394 11.79 -11.84 11.34
N CYS A 395 11.58 -12.74 10.38
CA CYS A 395 11.22 -14.13 10.68
C CYS A 395 12.44 -14.99 11.11
N ARG A 396 13.63 -14.42 11.20
CA ARG A 396 14.88 -15.08 11.61
C ARG A 396 15.24 -14.88 13.08
N SER A 397 14.41 -14.16 13.83
CA SER A 397 14.67 -13.84 15.25
C SER A 397 13.94 -14.78 16.19
#